data_a71122cdf9c1334b1847675b1ec4a10a
#
_entry.id   a71122cdf9c1334b1847675b1ec4a10a
#
_cell.length_a   1.000
_cell.length_b   1.000
_cell.length_c   1.000
_cell.angle_alpha   90.00
_cell.angle_beta   90.00
_cell.angle_gamma   90.00
#
_symmetry.space_group_name_H-M   'P 1'
#
loop_
_entity.id
_entity.type
_entity.pdbx_description
1 polymer ?
#
loop_
_entity_poly.entity_id
_entity_poly.type
_entity_poly.pdbx_seq_one_letter_code
_entity_poly.pdbx_strand_id
1 'polypeptide(L)'
;GVWHSVSIPLKDFGLNAVNDTNIKKLAAVALRPGTADGNEYTIYLDDIELLPASLPSVSTLNAPVLQEAKAYERHIDIKWIPQSKEDIKYYRIYRSFDGITYQPVAVRRPWMNRYTDFLGEVGKKAYYKVTAVDYALNESNDSQTVSATTYPMTDEQLLDMVQEANFRYYWEGAEPNSGL
;
A
#
# COMPACT_ATOMS: atom_id res chain seq x y z
N GLY A 1 -10.81 -6.97 0.89
CA GLY A 1 -9.96 -7.39 2.00
C GLY A 1 -9.42 -6.19 2.76
N VAL A 2 -9.09 -6.38 4.02
CA VAL A 2 -8.50 -5.35 4.88
C VAL A 2 -7.04 -5.73 5.14
N TRP A 3 -6.11 -4.80 4.94
CA TRP A 3 -4.70 -5.00 5.23
C TRP A 3 -4.39 -4.60 6.67
N HIS A 4 -3.74 -5.49 7.40
CA HIS A 4 -3.28 -5.25 8.75
C HIS A 4 -1.76 -5.38 8.81
N SER A 5 -1.11 -4.43 9.50
CA SER A 5 0.30 -4.57 9.86
C SER A 5 0.38 -5.30 11.20
N VAL A 6 1.19 -6.34 11.24
CA VAL A 6 1.40 -7.14 12.46
C VAL A 6 2.89 -7.17 12.76
N SER A 7 3.26 -6.79 13.99
CA SER A 7 4.63 -6.90 14.50
C SER A 7 4.67 -7.97 15.58
N ILE A 8 5.48 -9.00 15.36
CA ILE A 8 5.62 -10.11 16.30
C ILE A 8 7.06 -10.10 16.82
N PRO A 9 7.26 -9.91 18.13
CA PRO A 9 8.58 -9.97 18.72
C PRO A 9 9.22 -11.35 18.50
N LEU A 10 10.48 -11.40 18.07
CA LEU A 10 11.17 -12.68 17.82
C LEU A 10 11.25 -13.57 19.07
N LYS A 11 11.25 -12.99 20.27
CA LYS A 11 11.16 -13.75 21.54
C LYS A 11 9.93 -14.65 21.62
N ASP A 12 8.82 -14.27 20.98
CA ASP A 12 7.57 -15.01 21.00
C ASP A 12 7.65 -16.31 20.15
N PHE A 13 8.70 -16.43 19.32
CA PHE A 13 9.07 -17.66 18.62
C PHE A 13 10.05 -18.53 19.42
N GLY A 14 10.29 -18.22 20.71
CA GLY A 14 11.26 -18.94 21.55
C GLY A 14 12.73 -18.55 21.27
N LEU A 15 12.95 -17.47 20.55
CA LEU A 15 14.30 -16.93 20.25
C LEU A 15 14.72 -15.96 21.37
N ASN A 16 15.28 -16.49 22.45
CA ASN A 16 15.52 -15.72 23.68
C ASN A 16 16.71 -14.75 23.60
N ALA A 17 17.62 -14.93 22.70
CA ALA A 17 18.70 -14.00 22.43
C ALA A 17 19.01 -14.05 20.96
N VAL A 18 18.58 -13.05 20.26
CA VAL A 18 18.85 -12.93 18.84
C VAL A 18 20.28 -12.47 18.66
N ASN A 19 21.18 -13.44 18.58
CA ASN A 19 22.47 -13.19 17.94
C ASN A 19 22.33 -13.53 16.45
N ASP A 20 23.16 -12.96 15.63
CA ASP A 20 23.15 -13.15 14.16
C ASP A 20 23.14 -14.63 13.73
N THR A 21 23.61 -15.52 14.58
CA THR A 21 23.72 -16.95 14.29
C THR A 21 22.37 -17.65 14.28
N ASN A 22 21.42 -17.23 15.11
CA ASN A 22 20.09 -17.83 15.19
C ASN A 22 19.18 -17.33 14.07
N ILE A 23 19.29 -16.07 13.67
CA ILE A 23 18.53 -15.51 12.55
C ILE A 23 18.99 -16.14 11.23
N LYS A 24 20.28 -16.36 11.05
CA LYS A 24 20.84 -17.04 9.85
C LYS A 24 20.35 -18.48 9.67
N LYS A 25 19.76 -19.09 10.71
CA LYS A 25 19.19 -20.44 10.68
C LYS A 25 17.68 -20.48 10.53
N LEU A 26 17.02 -19.33 10.42
CA LEU A 26 15.58 -19.27 10.20
C LEU A 26 15.26 -19.81 8.80
N ALA A 27 14.69 -21.00 8.73
CA ALA A 27 14.41 -21.68 7.47
C ALA A 27 12.97 -21.40 6.98
N ALA A 28 12.03 -21.20 7.89
CA ALA A 28 10.64 -20.94 7.55
C ALA A 28 9.86 -20.30 8.70
N VAL A 29 8.83 -19.55 8.37
CA VAL A 29 7.77 -19.09 9.29
C VAL A 29 6.48 -19.76 8.87
N ALA A 30 5.80 -20.43 9.80
CA ALA A 30 4.51 -21.05 9.54
C ALA A 30 3.40 -20.33 10.30
N LEU A 31 2.35 -19.98 9.58
CA LEU A 31 1.11 -19.45 10.16
C LEU A 31 0.10 -20.59 10.30
N ARG A 32 -0.48 -20.71 11.48
CA ARG A 32 -1.51 -21.71 11.76
C ARG A 32 -2.71 -21.03 12.42
N PRO A 33 -3.95 -21.40 12.07
CA PRO A 33 -5.12 -20.93 12.82
C PRO A 33 -5.03 -21.38 14.27
N GLY A 34 -5.44 -20.51 15.21
CA GLY A 34 -5.41 -20.81 16.65
C GLY A 34 -6.46 -21.83 17.07
N THR A 35 -7.53 -22.00 16.30
CA THR A 35 -8.61 -22.97 16.50
C THR A 35 -8.96 -23.65 15.19
N ALA A 36 -9.18 -24.96 15.24
CA ALA A 36 -9.70 -25.71 14.09
C ALA A 36 -11.23 -25.66 14.14
N ASP A 37 -11.83 -24.75 13.42
CA ASP A 37 -13.29 -24.56 13.32
C ASP A 37 -13.90 -25.22 12.07
N GLY A 38 -13.07 -25.90 11.26
CA GLY A 38 -13.48 -26.56 10.03
C GLY A 38 -13.67 -25.61 8.82
N ASN A 39 -13.39 -24.33 8.98
CA ASN A 39 -13.52 -23.35 7.90
C ASN A 39 -12.20 -23.21 7.12
N GLU A 40 -12.31 -22.89 5.85
CA GLU A 40 -11.16 -22.51 5.02
C GLU A 40 -10.96 -20.99 5.08
N TYR A 41 -9.72 -20.58 5.35
CA TYR A 41 -9.31 -19.19 5.38
C TYR A 41 -8.21 -18.94 4.36
N THR A 42 -8.35 -17.88 3.58
CA THR A 42 -7.29 -17.40 2.69
C THR A 42 -6.63 -16.17 3.30
N ILE A 43 -5.33 -16.24 3.53
CA ILE A 43 -4.52 -15.14 4.07
C ILE A 43 -3.50 -14.75 3.00
N TYR A 44 -3.48 -13.47 2.68
CA TYR A 44 -2.45 -12.88 1.82
C TYR A 44 -1.38 -12.25 2.71
N LEU A 45 -0.13 -12.56 2.44
CA LEU A 45 1.01 -12.01 3.15
C LEU A 45 1.86 -11.19 2.17
N ASP A 46 2.27 -10.02 2.60
CA ASP A 46 3.16 -9.15 1.86
C ASP A 46 4.14 -8.47 2.82
N ASP A 47 5.29 -8.04 2.31
CA ASP A 47 6.31 -7.31 3.05
C ASP A 47 6.74 -7.97 4.38
N ILE A 48 7.05 -9.27 4.35
CA ILE A 48 7.61 -9.97 5.51
C ILE A 48 9.05 -9.52 5.72
N GLU A 49 9.33 -8.89 6.86
CA GLU A 49 10.66 -8.35 7.18
C GLU A 49 11.10 -8.74 8.59
N LEU A 50 12.41 -8.89 8.74
CA LEU A 50 13.06 -8.94 10.06
C LEU A 50 13.56 -7.52 10.40
N LEU A 51 13.01 -6.94 11.45
CA LEU A 51 13.36 -5.60 11.86
C LEU A 51 14.30 -5.61 13.09
N PRO A 52 15.24 -4.67 13.18
CA PRO A 52 16.05 -4.51 14.38
C PRO A 52 15.19 -4.09 15.57
N ALA A 53 15.67 -4.36 16.79
CA ALA A 53 14.95 -4.01 18.03
C ALA A 53 14.75 -2.50 18.19
N SER A 54 15.66 -1.70 17.64
CA SER A 54 15.55 -0.23 17.59
C SER A 54 15.52 0.20 16.14
N LEU A 55 14.41 0.75 15.72
CA LEU A 55 14.25 1.32 14.38
C LEU A 55 14.50 2.82 14.42
N PRO A 56 15.13 3.39 13.38
CA PRO A 56 15.20 4.85 13.27
C PRO A 56 13.78 5.41 13.16
N SER A 57 13.45 6.35 14.00
CA SER A 57 12.18 7.06 13.96
C SER A 57 12.41 8.49 13.54
N VAL A 58 11.56 8.98 12.65
CA VAL A 58 11.55 10.39 12.25
C VAL A 58 10.77 11.18 13.30
N SER A 59 11.29 12.33 13.73
CA SER A 59 10.65 13.15 14.75
C SER A 59 9.28 13.69 14.33
N THR A 60 9.07 13.88 13.02
CA THR A 60 7.79 14.33 12.43
C THR A 60 7.64 13.74 11.04
N LEU A 61 6.60 12.93 10.87
CA LEU A 61 6.21 12.39 9.58
C LEU A 61 5.05 13.21 8.99
N ASN A 62 5.31 13.91 7.89
CA ASN A 62 4.29 14.74 7.25
C ASN A 62 3.24 13.86 6.56
N ALA A 63 1.98 14.33 6.62
CA ALA A 63 0.92 13.71 5.84
C ALA A 63 1.20 13.81 4.33
N PRO A 64 0.97 12.76 3.55
CA PRO A 64 1.08 12.82 2.10
C PRO A 64 0.10 13.84 1.50
N VAL A 65 0.47 14.45 0.38
CA VAL A 65 -0.39 15.37 -0.36
C VAL A 65 -0.98 14.63 -1.55
N LEU A 66 -2.27 14.27 -1.46
CA LEU A 66 -3.00 13.71 -2.59
C LEU A 66 -3.21 14.78 -3.66
N GLN A 67 -2.94 14.45 -4.91
CA GLN A 67 -3.10 15.37 -6.04
C GLN A 67 -4.48 15.21 -6.68
N GLU A 68 -4.86 13.98 -6.99
CA GLU A 68 -6.12 13.68 -7.67
C GLU A 68 -6.63 12.27 -7.39
N ALA A 69 -7.93 12.06 -7.65
CA ALA A 69 -8.55 10.77 -7.87
C ALA A 69 -9.19 10.80 -9.27
N LYS A 70 -8.60 10.10 -10.24
CA LYS A 70 -9.08 10.01 -11.62
C LYS A 70 -9.91 8.75 -11.78
N ALA A 71 -11.20 8.90 -12.05
CA ALA A 71 -12.08 7.78 -12.28
C ALA A 71 -12.03 7.31 -13.74
N TYR A 72 -12.27 6.03 -13.91
CA TYR A 72 -12.48 5.32 -15.17
C TYR A 72 -13.75 4.47 -15.06
N GLU A 73 -13.97 3.55 -16.00
CA GLU A 73 -15.19 2.76 -16.03
C GLU A 73 -15.36 1.88 -14.78
N ARG A 74 -14.29 1.21 -14.36
CA ARG A 74 -14.34 0.21 -13.27
C ARG A 74 -13.25 0.36 -12.23
N HIS A 75 -12.44 1.40 -12.32
CA HIS A 75 -11.36 1.67 -11.37
C HIS A 75 -11.16 3.16 -11.17
N ILE A 76 -10.44 3.48 -10.10
CA ILE A 76 -10.03 4.84 -9.76
C ILE A 76 -8.52 4.83 -9.53
N ASP A 77 -7.82 5.71 -10.24
CA ASP A 77 -6.41 5.98 -10.00
C ASP A 77 -6.29 7.13 -8.99
N ILE A 78 -5.50 6.91 -7.95
CA ILE A 78 -5.10 7.97 -7.02
C ILE A 78 -3.61 8.23 -7.12
N LYS A 79 -3.23 9.49 -7.01
CA LYS A 79 -1.85 9.96 -7.11
C LYS A 79 -1.54 10.95 -6.00
N TRP A 80 -0.33 10.88 -5.46
CA TRP A 80 0.16 11.81 -4.43
C TRP A 80 1.55 12.33 -4.75
N ILE A 81 1.96 13.39 -4.06
CA ILE A 81 3.31 13.93 -4.19
C ILE A 81 4.28 13.02 -3.45
N PRO A 82 5.36 12.53 -4.11
CA PRO A 82 6.39 11.74 -3.44
C PRO A 82 7.06 12.54 -2.32
N GLN A 83 7.37 11.87 -1.23
CA GLN A 83 8.15 12.40 -0.12
C GLN A 83 9.55 11.78 -0.11
N SER A 84 10.43 12.20 0.81
CA SER A 84 11.77 11.63 0.94
C SER A 84 11.72 10.12 1.21
N LYS A 85 12.43 9.34 0.40
CA LYS A 85 12.50 7.88 0.51
C LYS A 85 13.28 7.41 1.75
N GLU A 86 14.08 8.29 2.34
CA GLU A 86 14.92 7.97 3.49
C GLU A 86 14.11 7.89 4.77
N ASP A 87 13.02 8.68 4.84
CA ASP A 87 12.17 8.79 6.03
C ASP A 87 10.97 7.84 6.01
N ILE A 88 10.58 7.38 4.81
CA ILE A 88 9.34 6.61 4.62
C ILE A 88 9.65 5.18 4.23
N LYS A 89 9.11 4.25 4.99
CA LYS A 89 9.15 2.83 4.69
C LYS A 89 8.13 2.45 3.62
N TYR A 90 6.88 2.93 3.78
CA TYR A 90 5.80 2.73 2.83
C TYR A 90 4.67 3.75 3.01
N TYR A 91 3.82 3.85 1.99
CA TYR A 91 2.52 4.52 2.07
C TYR A 91 1.42 3.50 2.31
N ARG A 92 0.43 3.86 3.14
CA ARG A 92 -0.78 3.09 3.34
C ARG A 92 -1.96 3.83 2.73
N ILE A 93 -2.75 3.11 1.93
CA ILE A 93 -3.89 3.67 1.22
C ILE A 93 -5.17 3.19 1.90
N TYR A 94 -6.03 4.14 2.22
CA TYR A 94 -7.34 3.89 2.80
C TYR A 94 -8.44 4.24 1.83
N ARG A 95 -9.49 3.41 1.81
CA ARG A 95 -10.71 3.62 1.04
C ARG A 95 -11.93 3.63 1.95
N SER A 96 -12.89 4.47 1.58
CA SER A 96 -14.23 4.48 2.14
C SER A 96 -15.28 4.56 1.02
N PHE A 97 -16.45 3.96 1.23
CA PHE A 97 -17.60 4.12 0.34
C PHE A 97 -18.65 5.11 0.88
N ASP A 98 -18.59 5.42 2.16
CA ASP A 98 -19.50 6.35 2.84
C ASP A 98 -18.86 7.70 3.19
N GLY A 99 -17.54 7.82 3.00
CA GLY A 99 -16.75 9.00 3.37
C GLY A 99 -16.47 9.13 4.87
N ILE A 100 -16.89 8.15 5.67
CA ILE A 100 -16.79 8.16 7.13
C ILE A 100 -15.92 7.01 7.61
N THR A 101 -16.23 5.78 7.19
CA THR A 101 -15.54 4.56 7.61
C THR A 101 -14.47 4.19 6.60
N TYR A 102 -13.21 4.37 6.98
CA TYR A 102 -12.06 4.07 6.12
C TYR A 102 -11.41 2.75 6.50
N GLN A 103 -11.05 1.96 5.48
CA GLN A 103 -10.33 0.71 5.64
C GLN A 103 -9.06 0.71 4.80
N PRO A 104 -7.94 0.19 5.30
CA PRO A 104 -6.71 0.07 4.52
C PRO A 104 -6.93 -0.96 3.40
N VAL A 105 -6.62 -0.55 2.17
CA VAL A 105 -6.83 -1.38 0.96
C VAL A 105 -5.53 -1.72 0.26
N ALA A 106 -4.47 -0.96 0.49
CA ALA A 106 -3.17 -1.23 -0.11
C ALA A 106 -2.01 -0.61 0.67
N VAL A 107 -0.82 -1.13 0.38
CA VAL A 107 0.48 -0.58 0.78
C VAL A 107 1.27 -0.30 -0.49
N ARG A 108 2.04 0.79 -0.50
CA ARG A 108 2.92 1.17 -1.62
C ARG A 108 4.29 1.58 -1.11
N ARG A 109 5.32 1.12 -1.81
CA ARG A 109 6.72 1.45 -1.49
C ARG A 109 7.00 2.95 -1.67
N PRO A 110 8.02 3.52 -1.01
CA PRO A 110 8.27 4.98 -0.99
C PRO A 110 8.45 5.62 -2.37
N TRP A 111 8.94 4.87 -3.35
CA TRP A 111 9.12 5.35 -4.72
C TRP A 111 7.88 5.26 -5.60
N MET A 112 6.82 4.63 -5.10
CA MET A 112 5.53 4.54 -5.80
C MET A 112 4.59 5.59 -5.24
N ASN A 113 4.11 6.47 -6.10
CA ASN A 113 3.22 7.57 -5.74
C ASN A 113 1.84 7.47 -6.38
N ARG A 114 1.43 6.24 -6.71
CA ARG A 114 0.17 5.92 -7.37
C ARG A 114 -0.41 4.61 -6.88
N TYR A 115 -1.73 4.54 -6.89
CA TYR A 115 -2.49 3.32 -6.66
C TYR A 115 -3.71 3.28 -7.58
N THR A 116 -3.94 2.16 -8.24
CA THR A 116 -5.14 1.88 -9.02
C THR A 116 -6.05 0.97 -8.20
N ASP A 117 -7.23 1.47 -7.86
CA ASP A 117 -8.25 0.72 -7.11
C ASP A 117 -9.32 0.19 -8.06
N PHE A 118 -9.34 -1.11 -8.27
CA PHE A 118 -10.34 -1.76 -9.10
C PHE A 118 -11.63 -2.00 -8.31
N LEU A 119 -12.69 -1.28 -8.67
CA LEU A 119 -14.01 -1.37 -8.02
C LEU A 119 -14.97 -2.34 -8.71
N GLY A 120 -14.71 -2.66 -9.98
CA GLY A 120 -15.47 -3.65 -10.77
C GLY A 120 -16.83 -3.18 -11.28
N GLU A 121 -17.31 -2.03 -10.84
CA GLU A 121 -18.65 -1.52 -11.10
C GLU A 121 -18.62 -0.08 -11.63
N VAL A 122 -19.59 0.26 -12.46
CA VAL A 122 -19.86 1.62 -12.93
C VAL A 122 -20.76 2.35 -11.92
N GLY A 123 -20.57 3.66 -11.78
CA GLY A 123 -21.36 4.50 -10.87
C GLY A 123 -20.99 4.37 -9.40
N LYS A 124 -19.91 3.69 -9.09
CA LYS A 124 -19.45 3.48 -7.72
C LYS A 124 -18.57 4.63 -7.24
N LYS A 125 -19.00 5.32 -6.20
CA LYS A 125 -18.23 6.39 -5.56
C LYS A 125 -17.32 5.81 -4.47
N ALA A 126 -16.07 6.28 -4.44
CA ALA A 126 -15.13 5.95 -3.38
C ALA A 126 -14.34 7.19 -2.94
N TYR A 127 -13.96 7.20 -1.67
CA TYR A 127 -13.18 8.23 -1.00
C TYR A 127 -11.85 7.63 -0.56
N TYR A 128 -10.77 8.41 -0.66
CA TYR A 128 -9.43 7.94 -0.36
C TYR A 128 -8.67 8.89 0.54
N LYS A 129 -7.84 8.30 1.38
CA LYS A 129 -6.79 8.94 2.16
C LYS A 129 -5.52 8.14 2.03
N VAL A 130 -4.39 8.80 2.20
CA VAL A 130 -3.07 8.15 2.22
C VAL A 130 -2.33 8.63 3.47
N THR A 131 -1.63 7.72 4.11
CA THR A 131 -0.68 8.01 5.18
C THR A 131 0.71 7.56 4.78
N ALA A 132 1.73 8.14 5.39
CA ALA A 132 3.10 7.68 5.32
C ALA A 132 3.44 6.91 6.60
N VAL A 133 4.25 5.86 6.47
CA VAL A 133 4.71 5.05 7.61
C VAL A 133 6.23 5.01 7.58
N ASP A 134 6.87 5.34 8.71
CA ASP A 134 8.32 5.31 8.86
C ASP A 134 8.85 3.90 9.16
N TYR A 135 10.18 3.78 9.29
CA TYR A 135 10.83 2.51 9.61
C TYR A 135 10.59 2.06 11.07
N ALA A 136 10.16 2.94 11.96
CA ALA A 136 9.72 2.61 13.30
C ALA A 136 8.24 2.22 13.37
N LEU A 137 7.56 2.18 12.22
CA LEU A 137 6.13 1.90 12.06
C LEU A 137 5.21 2.99 12.66
N ASN A 138 5.73 4.19 12.88
CA ASN A 138 4.89 5.34 13.17
C ASN A 138 4.18 5.79 11.89
N GLU A 139 2.91 6.10 12.02
CA GLU A 139 2.07 6.54 10.92
C GLU A 139 1.81 8.04 11.00
N SER A 140 1.88 8.73 9.87
CA SER A 140 1.57 10.15 9.76
C SER A 140 0.09 10.42 10.01
N ASN A 141 -0.27 11.69 10.14
CA ASN A 141 -1.65 12.11 9.96
C ASN A 141 -2.16 11.75 8.55
N ASP A 142 -3.48 11.66 8.42
CA ASP A 142 -4.14 11.44 7.14
C ASP A 142 -3.83 12.59 6.16
N SER A 143 -3.71 12.26 4.87
CA SER A 143 -3.81 13.25 3.80
C SER A 143 -5.20 13.92 3.78
N GLN A 144 -5.35 14.99 2.99
CA GLN A 144 -6.69 15.42 2.59
C GLN A 144 -7.43 14.27 1.88
N THR A 145 -8.76 14.25 2.04
CA THR A 145 -9.62 13.29 1.34
C THR A 145 -9.82 13.70 -0.10
N VAL A 146 -9.69 12.75 -1.03
CA VAL A 146 -10.14 12.88 -2.41
C VAL A 146 -11.22 11.85 -2.69
N SER A 147 -12.07 12.09 -3.67
CA SER A 147 -13.10 11.14 -4.08
C SER A 147 -13.35 11.19 -5.58
N ALA A 148 -13.77 10.07 -6.14
CA ALA A 148 -14.21 9.98 -7.51
C ALA A 148 -15.33 8.94 -7.65
N THR A 149 -16.03 8.98 -8.77
CA THR A 149 -17.11 8.05 -9.10
C THR A 149 -16.83 7.45 -10.46
N THR A 150 -16.76 6.12 -10.55
CA THR A 150 -16.63 5.41 -11.82
C THR A 150 -17.81 5.73 -12.74
N TYR A 151 -17.59 5.77 -14.07
CA TYR A 151 -18.59 6.20 -15.02
C TYR A 151 -18.51 5.37 -16.32
N PRO A 152 -19.60 5.24 -17.09
CA PRO A 152 -19.56 4.55 -18.38
C PRO A 152 -18.59 5.26 -19.32
N MET A 153 -17.73 4.51 -19.99
CA MET A 153 -16.79 5.03 -20.98
C MET A 153 -17.20 4.57 -22.37
N THR A 154 -16.93 5.41 -23.37
CA THR A 154 -17.05 5.01 -24.78
C THR A 154 -15.85 4.17 -25.17
N ASP A 155 -15.96 3.45 -26.30
CA ASP A 155 -14.84 2.65 -26.82
C ASP A 155 -13.59 3.50 -27.09
N GLU A 156 -13.77 4.74 -27.55
CA GLU A 156 -12.67 5.71 -27.75
C GLU A 156 -11.99 6.07 -26.43
N GLN A 157 -12.77 6.38 -25.41
CA GLN A 157 -12.24 6.70 -24.07
C GLN A 157 -11.51 5.51 -23.44
N LEU A 158 -12.03 4.28 -23.64
CA LEU A 158 -11.36 3.07 -23.17
C LEU A 158 -10.03 2.85 -23.90
N LEU A 159 -10.01 3.09 -25.21
CA LEU A 159 -8.79 2.99 -26.01
C LEU A 159 -7.74 4.02 -25.58
N ASP A 160 -8.15 5.27 -25.39
CA ASP A 160 -7.29 6.33 -24.90
C ASP A 160 -6.70 5.99 -23.53
N MET A 161 -7.53 5.47 -22.62
CA MET A 161 -7.07 5.04 -21.30
C MET A 161 -6.01 3.93 -21.41
N VAL A 162 -6.21 2.95 -22.26
CA VAL A 162 -5.24 1.86 -22.47
C VAL A 162 -3.94 2.40 -23.09
N GLN A 163 -4.05 3.29 -24.06
CA GLN A 163 -2.87 3.93 -24.68
C GLN A 163 -2.10 4.78 -23.67
N GLU A 164 -2.80 5.59 -22.87
CA GLU A 164 -2.17 6.38 -21.79
C GLU A 164 -1.45 5.46 -20.79
N ALA A 165 -2.09 4.37 -20.36
CA ALA A 165 -1.49 3.42 -19.42
C ALA A 165 -0.24 2.74 -19.99
N ASN A 166 -0.27 2.34 -21.26
CA ASN A 166 0.87 1.74 -21.95
C ASN A 166 2.02 2.76 -22.11
N PHE A 167 1.72 3.97 -22.59
CA PHE A 167 2.72 5.02 -22.73
C PHE A 167 3.38 5.35 -21.38
N ARG A 168 2.58 5.47 -20.33
CA ARG A 168 3.05 5.73 -18.97
C ARG A 168 3.97 4.64 -18.46
N TYR A 169 3.65 3.35 -18.73
CA TYR A 169 4.50 2.23 -18.34
C TYR A 169 5.92 2.36 -18.90
N TYR A 170 6.04 2.71 -20.18
CA TYR A 170 7.35 2.92 -20.81
C TYR A 170 8.02 4.21 -20.32
N TRP A 171 7.27 5.29 -20.17
CA TRP A 171 7.81 6.58 -19.78
C TRP A 171 8.28 6.64 -18.33
N GLU A 172 7.47 6.12 -17.40
CA GLU A 172 7.81 6.10 -15.97
C GLU A 172 8.78 4.97 -15.60
N GLY A 173 8.84 3.89 -16.40
CA GLY A 173 9.75 2.76 -16.22
C GLY A 173 11.10 2.93 -16.91
N ALA A 174 11.24 3.95 -17.77
CA ALA A 174 12.50 4.21 -18.46
C ALA A 174 13.61 4.60 -17.48
N GLU A 175 14.80 4.05 -17.69
CA GLU A 175 15.98 4.41 -16.92
C GLU A 175 16.36 5.87 -17.24
N PRO A 176 16.53 6.77 -16.22
CA PRO A 176 16.69 8.21 -16.45
C PRO A 176 17.87 8.62 -17.33
N ASN A 177 18.93 7.80 -17.38
CA ASN A 177 20.15 8.14 -18.13
C ASN A 177 20.14 7.53 -19.54
N SER A 178 19.54 6.36 -19.73
CA SER A 178 19.52 5.66 -21.02
C SER A 178 18.21 5.81 -21.79
N GLY A 179 17.12 6.14 -21.13
CA GLY A 179 15.80 6.24 -21.73
C GLY A 179 15.22 4.89 -22.17
N LEU A 180 15.77 3.76 -21.73
CA LEU A 180 15.35 2.40 -22.07
C LEU A 180 14.65 1.72 -20.89
#